data_50c336b5724e8ef34cec1e82d414958c
#
_entry.id   50c336b5724e8ef34cec1e82d414958c
#
_cell.length_a   1.000
_cell.length_b   1.000
_cell.length_c   1.000
_cell.angle_alpha   90.00
_cell.angle_beta   90.00
_cell.angle_gamma   90.00
#
_symmetry.space_group_name_H-M   'P 1'
#
loop_
_entity.id
_entity.type
_entity.pdbx_description
1 polymer ?
#
loop_
_entity_poly.entity_id
_entity_poly.type
_entity_poly.pdbx_seq_one_letter_code
_entity_poly.pdbx_strand_id
1 'polypeptide(L)'
;MTEFSTVTVTPKAETLLRGGHVWVYADEITAGPDAEVEDGSLVCIRSAKGKFLGTGFFNSHSKIRVRLVSRNPNDRFDRAFWERRLRWAIDYRHTVMGEPDFSCCRLIFGEADTLPGLTVDRFGDVLVIESLCLGTDRLHDLLYPTIVRILREEYHQNIRVIYLRNDSPIRKLEGMETGCGFYAGEGLESDTDGLTEICENGIFYEVDYINGQKTGFFLDQKYNRNAIRPIAKGKRVLDCF
;
A
#
# COMPACT_ATOMS: atom_id res chain seq x y z
N MET A 1 -19.68 11.24 17.25
CA MET A 1 -18.54 10.31 17.10
C MET A 1 -19.12 9.04 16.55
N THR A 2 -18.64 8.56 15.43
CA THR A 2 -19.02 7.22 14.93
C THR A 2 -18.42 6.24 15.93
N GLU A 3 -19.25 5.55 16.68
CA GLU A 3 -18.82 4.58 17.69
C GLU A 3 -18.54 3.27 16.95
N PHE A 4 -17.25 2.98 16.72
CA PHE A 4 -16.83 1.71 16.14
C PHE A 4 -16.94 0.61 17.18
N SER A 5 -17.32 -0.59 16.75
CA SER A 5 -17.29 -1.78 17.59
C SER A 5 -15.89 -1.99 18.19
N THR A 6 -15.83 -2.50 19.42
CA THR A 6 -14.58 -2.56 20.20
C THR A 6 -14.02 -3.96 20.22
N VAL A 7 -12.70 -4.05 20.01
CA VAL A 7 -11.88 -5.24 20.19
C VAL A 7 -10.95 -5.01 21.37
N THR A 8 -10.94 -5.96 22.35
CA THR A 8 -10.04 -5.90 23.49
C THR A 8 -8.85 -6.82 23.29
N VAL A 9 -7.64 -6.32 23.59
CA VAL A 9 -6.40 -7.06 23.34
C VAL A 9 -5.67 -7.43 24.62
N THR A 10 -4.78 -8.44 24.52
CA THR A 10 -3.90 -8.89 25.60
C THR A 10 -2.92 -7.80 26.06
N PRO A 11 -2.38 -7.86 27.29
CA PRO A 11 -1.32 -6.94 27.74
C PRO A 11 -0.06 -6.98 26.86
N LYS A 12 0.24 -8.15 26.27
CA LYS A 12 1.36 -8.31 25.32
C LYS A 12 1.12 -7.46 24.08
N ALA A 13 -0.07 -7.60 23.45
CA ALA A 13 -0.43 -6.82 22.26
C ALA A 13 -0.50 -5.30 22.58
N GLU A 14 -1.02 -4.91 23.77
CA GLU A 14 -0.96 -3.51 24.22
C GLU A 14 0.48 -2.98 24.22
N THR A 15 1.43 -3.74 24.75
CA THR A 15 2.85 -3.34 24.78
C THR A 15 3.42 -3.21 23.38
N LEU A 16 3.15 -4.17 22.49
CA LEU A 16 3.61 -4.13 21.10
C LEU A 16 3.02 -2.94 20.34
N LEU A 17 1.70 -2.70 20.45
CA LEU A 17 1.03 -1.57 19.81
C LEU A 17 1.60 -0.23 20.30
N ARG A 18 1.85 -0.08 21.61
CA ARG A 18 2.49 1.12 22.16
C ARG A 18 3.94 1.30 21.67
N GLY A 19 4.63 0.19 21.40
CA GLY A 19 5.97 0.18 20.81
C GLY A 19 6.02 0.44 19.31
N GLY A 20 4.88 0.69 18.66
CA GLY A 20 4.82 1.02 17.23
C GLY A 20 4.34 -0.13 16.34
N HIS A 21 4.12 -1.34 16.87
CA HIS A 21 3.55 -2.45 16.08
C HIS A 21 2.15 -2.09 15.55
N VAL A 22 1.84 -2.52 14.34
CA VAL A 22 0.63 -2.09 13.63
C VAL A 22 -0.36 -3.22 13.36
N TRP A 23 -0.09 -4.43 13.86
CA TRP A 23 -0.94 -5.60 13.70
C TRP A 23 -1.39 -6.14 15.04
N VAL A 24 -2.61 -6.67 15.09
CA VAL A 24 -3.15 -7.47 16.17
C VAL A 24 -3.45 -8.85 15.61
N TYR A 25 -2.85 -9.88 16.16
CA TYR A 25 -3.09 -11.26 15.75
C TYR A 25 -4.31 -11.85 16.44
N ALA A 26 -4.86 -12.92 15.86
CA ALA A 26 -6.08 -13.55 16.36
C ALA A 26 -5.97 -14.02 17.82
N ASP A 27 -4.82 -14.57 18.21
CA ASP A 27 -4.52 -15.05 19.58
C ASP A 27 -4.21 -13.92 20.58
N GLU A 28 -4.10 -12.70 20.09
CA GLU A 28 -3.88 -11.51 20.93
C GLU A 28 -5.19 -10.81 21.31
N ILE A 29 -6.33 -11.28 20.82
CA ILE A 29 -7.66 -10.74 21.16
C ILE A 29 -8.23 -11.50 22.34
N THR A 30 -8.60 -10.77 23.40
CA THR A 30 -9.25 -11.32 24.61
C THR A 30 -10.77 -11.20 24.58
N ALA A 31 -11.29 -10.18 23.87
CA ALA A 31 -12.72 -10.06 23.56
C ALA A 31 -12.84 -9.54 22.12
N GLY A 32 -13.65 -10.23 21.32
CA GLY A 32 -13.97 -9.83 19.95
C GLY A 32 -14.81 -8.57 19.89
N PRO A 33 -15.23 -8.17 18.69
CA PRO A 33 -16.15 -7.05 18.53
C PRO A 33 -17.37 -7.21 19.42
N ASP A 34 -17.81 -6.12 20.07
CA ASP A 34 -18.97 -6.06 20.96
C ASP A 34 -20.33 -6.02 20.19
N ALA A 35 -20.25 -5.94 18.86
CA ALA A 35 -21.39 -6.10 17.94
C ALA A 35 -20.92 -6.88 16.72
N GLU A 36 -21.87 -7.35 15.90
CA GLU A 36 -21.55 -7.96 14.60
C GLU A 36 -20.87 -6.95 13.69
N VAL A 37 -19.68 -7.30 13.20
CA VAL A 37 -18.84 -6.44 12.38
C VAL A 37 -18.50 -7.17 11.09
N GLU A 38 -18.79 -6.52 9.98
CA GLU A 38 -18.42 -7.00 8.67
C GLU A 38 -16.90 -6.94 8.48
N ASP A 39 -16.31 -8.01 7.94
CA ASP A 39 -14.87 -8.04 7.63
C ASP A 39 -14.47 -6.88 6.70
N GLY A 40 -13.34 -6.26 6.96
CA GLY A 40 -12.89 -5.05 6.29
C GLY A 40 -13.38 -3.74 6.92
N SER A 41 -14.31 -3.81 7.91
CA SER A 41 -14.78 -2.63 8.62
C SER A 41 -13.77 -2.16 9.68
N LEU A 42 -13.90 -0.90 10.09
CA LEU A 42 -13.10 -0.32 11.16
C LEU A 42 -13.61 -0.75 12.54
N VAL A 43 -12.67 -1.08 13.43
CA VAL A 43 -12.92 -1.36 14.85
C VAL A 43 -12.03 -0.50 15.73
N CYS A 44 -12.49 -0.22 16.95
CA CYS A 44 -11.72 0.41 18.00
C CYS A 44 -10.92 -0.64 18.79
N ILE A 45 -9.61 -0.46 18.92
CA ILE A 45 -8.74 -1.34 19.68
C ILE A 45 -8.56 -0.76 21.10
N ARG A 46 -8.87 -1.57 22.12
CA ARG A 46 -8.70 -1.18 23.53
C ARG A 46 -7.88 -2.20 24.32
N SER A 47 -7.20 -1.71 25.33
CA SER A 47 -6.56 -2.58 26.32
C SER A 47 -7.59 -3.22 27.25
N ALA A 48 -7.20 -4.24 28.03
CA ALA A 48 -8.03 -4.84 29.06
C ALA A 48 -8.51 -3.83 30.14
N LYS A 49 -7.84 -2.67 30.26
CA LYS A 49 -8.23 -1.57 31.16
C LYS A 49 -9.08 -0.50 30.44
N GLY A 50 -9.59 -0.78 29.24
CA GLY A 50 -10.43 0.13 28.45
C GLY A 50 -9.68 1.30 27.78
N LYS A 51 -8.34 1.37 27.86
CA LYS A 51 -7.57 2.45 27.22
C LYS A 51 -7.59 2.27 25.71
N PHE A 52 -7.84 3.36 24.98
CA PHE A 52 -7.75 3.41 23.52
C PHE A 52 -6.32 3.16 23.06
N LEU A 53 -6.15 2.28 22.09
CA LEU A 53 -4.86 1.93 21.48
C LEU A 53 -4.79 2.29 20.00
N GLY A 54 -5.94 2.39 19.34
CA GLY A 54 -6.05 2.76 17.94
C GLY A 54 -7.36 2.32 17.30
N THR A 55 -7.50 2.65 16.02
CA THR A 55 -8.57 2.19 15.14
C THR A 55 -7.95 1.46 13.96
N GLY A 56 -8.50 0.34 13.53
CA GLY A 56 -7.96 -0.47 12.44
C GLY A 56 -9.01 -1.29 11.72
N PHE A 57 -8.63 -1.87 10.59
CA PHE A 57 -9.48 -2.78 9.81
C PHE A 57 -9.51 -4.15 10.45
N PHE A 58 -10.70 -4.64 10.73
CA PHE A 58 -10.95 -5.98 11.26
C PHE A 58 -11.15 -7.00 10.11
N ASN A 59 -10.65 -8.22 10.30
CA ASN A 59 -10.90 -9.32 9.38
C ASN A 59 -10.92 -10.66 10.16
N SER A 60 -12.07 -11.34 10.13
CA SER A 60 -12.28 -12.60 10.85
C SER A 60 -11.57 -13.80 10.20
N HIS A 61 -11.22 -13.72 8.92
CA HIS A 61 -10.51 -14.78 8.18
C HIS A 61 -9.01 -14.71 8.39
N SER A 62 -8.44 -13.51 8.52
CA SER A 62 -7.01 -13.29 8.60
C SER A 62 -6.44 -13.67 9.97
N LYS A 63 -5.21 -14.21 9.98
CA LYS A 63 -4.42 -14.32 11.22
C LYS A 63 -4.06 -12.95 11.80
N ILE A 64 -3.86 -11.96 10.94
CA ILE A 64 -3.73 -10.55 11.33
C ILE A 64 -5.15 -10.00 11.49
N ARG A 65 -5.70 -10.18 12.66
CA ARG A 65 -7.11 -9.91 12.97
C ARG A 65 -7.47 -8.43 12.87
N VAL A 66 -6.55 -7.53 13.24
CA VAL A 66 -6.74 -6.09 13.06
C VAL A 66 -5.46 -5.46 12.51
N ARG A 67 -5.59 -4.69 11.43
CA ARG A 67 -4.52 -3.85 10.88
C ARG A 67 -4.77 -2.40 11.26
N LEU A 68 -3.86 -1.84 12.05
CA LEU A 68 -3.99 -0.49 12.60
C LEU A 68 -3.93 0.56 11.49
N VAL A 69 -4.88 1.48 11.50
CA VAL A 69 -4.97 2.63 10.58
C VAL A 69 -4.59 3.92 11.30
N SER A 70 -5.07 4.13 12.52
CA SER A 70 -4.77 5.34 13.27
C SER A 70 -4.66 5.11 14.77
N ARG A 71 -3.80 5.90 15.43
CA ARG A 71 -3.67 5.98 16.88
C ARG A 71 -4.33 7.22 17.47
N ASN A 72 -4.89 8.09 16.64
CA ASN A 72 -5.56 9.30 17.11
C ASN A 72 -7.07 9.02 17.31
N PRO A 73 -7.60 9.13 18.53
CA PRO A 73 -9.01 8.87 18.82
C PRO A 73 -9.96 9.89 18.19
N ASN A 74 -9.44 11.01 17.71
CA ASN A 74 -10.22 12.09 17.09
C ASN A 74 -10.29 11.99 15.57
N ASP A 75 -9.59 11.03 14.95
CA ASP A 75 -9.65 10.86 13.50
C ASP A 75 -11.05 10.44 13.06
N ARG A 76 -11.49 11.07 11.97
CA ARG A 76 -12.69 10.71 11.23
C ARG A 76 -12.26 10.10 9.93
N PHE A 77 -12.69 8.88 9.67
CA PHE A 77 -12.26 8.09 8.51
C PHE A 77 -13.12 8.41 7.28
N ASP A 78 -13.29 9.71 7.02
CA ASP A 78 -13.98 10.27 5.85
C ASP A 78 -13.02 10.40 4.64
N ARG A 79 -13.55 10.90 3.52
CA ARG A 79 -12.77 11.15 2.31
C ARG A 79 -11.54 12.01 2.60
N ALA A 80 -11.67 13.07 3.41
CA ALA A 80 -10.57 14.00 3.71
C ALA A 80 -9.45 13.32 4.52
N PHE A 81 -9.78 12.35 5.37
CA PHE A 81 -8.80 11.55 6.09
C PHE A 81 -7.93 10.74 5.13
N TRP A 82 -8.57 9.98 4.22
CA TRP A 82 -7.86 9.13 3.27
C TRP A 82 -7.04 9.95 2.27
N GLU A 83 -7.61 11.02 1.75
CA GLU A 83 -6.91 11.95 0.85
C GLU A 83 -5.65 12.52 1.50
N ARG A 84 -5.72 12.94 2.76
CA ARG A 84 -4.57 13.43 3.53
C ARG A 84 -3.50 12.36 3.68
N ARG A 85 -3.86 11.09 3.94
CA ARG A 85 -2.92 9.97 4.04
C ARG A 85 -2.21 9.69 2.73
N LEU A 86 -2.94 9.67 1.64
CA LEU A 86 -2.38 9.52 0.30
C LEU A 86 -1.42 10.67 -0.03
N ARG A 87 -1.83 11.90 0.24
CA ARG A 87 -0.99 13.07 0.01
C ARG A 87 0.31 12.99 0.79
N TRP A 88 0.27 12.63 2.08
CA TRP A 88 1.49 12.49 2.88
C TRP A 88 2.45 11.42 2.33
N ALA A 89 1.93 10.28 1.86
CA ALA A 89 2.76 9.24 1.25
C ALA A 89 3.43 9.75 -0.04
N ILE A 90 2.69 10.43 -0.90
CA ILE A 90 3.18 10.98 -2.17
C ILE A 90 4.17 12.13 -1.92
N ASP A 91 3.83 13.10 -1.02
CA ASP A 91 4.72 14.20 -0.61
C ASP A 91 6.06 13.69 -0.10
N TYR A 92 6.04 12.67 0.75
CA TYR A 92 7.26 12.06 1.27
C TYR A 92 8.14 11.52 0.14
N ARG A 93 7.56 10.78 -0.83
CA ARG A 93 8.32 10.25 -1.97
C ARG A 93 8.85 11.37 -2.86
N HIS A 94 8.04 12.35 -3.17
CA HIS A 94 8.47 13.50 -3.96
C HIS A 94 9.64 14.25 -3.28
N THR A 95 9.56 14.43 -1.96
CA THR A 95 10.62 15.12 -1.18
C THR A 95 11.92 14.33 -1.12
N VAL A 96 11.85 13.00 -0.86
CA VAL A 96 13.08 12.20 -0.64
C VAL A 96 13.69 11.66 -1.92
N MET A 97 12.89 11.46 -2.96
CA MET A 97 13.39 10.93 -4.24
C MET A 97 13.86 12.06 -5.15
N GLY A 98 13.11 13.18 -5.19
CA GLY A 98 13.34 14.26 -6.17
C GLY A 98 13.10 13.81 -7.61
N GLU A 99 13.18 14.76 -8.54
CA GLU A 99 13.13 14.45 -9.96
C GLU A 99 14.56 14.03 -10.47
N PRO A 100 14.69 13.04 -11.38
CA PRO A 100 13.63 12.29 -12.08
C PRO A 100 13.13 11.04 -11.33
N ASP A 101 13.66 10.75 -10.15
CA ASP A 101 13.45 9.48 -9.44
C ASP A 101 12.01 9.28 -8.97
N PHE A 102 11.28 10.37 -8.75
CA PHE A 102 9.86 10.34 -8.43
C PHE A 102 9.01 9.70 -9.54
N SER A 103 9.47 9.71 -10.79
CA SER A 103 8.79 9.05 -11.91
C SER A 103 8.89 7.52 -11.89
N CYS A 104 9.80 6.95 -11.09
CA CYS A 104 10.03 5.51 -11.00
C CYS A 104 10.34 5.11 -9.56
N CYS A 105 9.30 4.92 -8.76
CA CYS A 105 9.43 4.62 -7.33
C CYS A 105 8.20 3.95 -6.75
N ARG A 106 8.35 3.36 -5.56
CA ARG A 106 7.22 2.94 -4.73
C ARG A 106 6.58 4.16 -4.08
N LEU A 107 5.39 4.55 -4.55
CA LEU A 107 4.64 5.70 -4.04
C LEU A 107 4.01 5.42 -2.67
N ILE A 108 3.47 4.19 -2.47
CA ILE A 108 2.80 3.79 -1.23
C ILE A 108 3.34 2.45 -0.81
N PHE A 109 3.65 2.31 0.48
CA PHE A 109 4.20 1.09 1.07
C PHE A 109 3.44 0.67 2.33
N GLY A 110 2.20 0.29 2.17
CA GLY A 110 1.38 -0.38 3.17
C GLY A 110 1.37 0.31 4.53
N GLU A 111 1.68 -0.46 5.52
CA GLU A 111 1.70 -0.04 6.93
C GLU A 111 2.71 1.08 7.23
N ALA A 112 3.78 1.18 6.46
CA ALA A 112 4.77 2.26 6.62
C ALA A 112 4.15 3.64 6.33
N ASP A 113 3.17 3.69 5.43
CA ASP A 113 2.42 4.89 5.08
C ASP A 113 1.05 4.95 5.75
N THR A 114 0.78 4.05 6.71
CA THR A 114 -0.51 3.95 7.40
C THR A 114 -1.70 3.69 6.47
N LEU A 115 -1.44 2.97 5.38
CA LEU A 115 -2.39 2.47 4.38
C LEU A 115 -2.27 0.94 4.30
N PRO A 116 -2.78 0.20 5.29
CA PRO A 116 -2.47 -1.23 5.46
C PRO A 116 -2.67 -2.05 4.21
N GLY A 117 -1.65 -2.83 3.84
CA GLY A 117 -1.69 -3.75 2.72
C GLY A 117 -1.75 -3.11 1.33
N LEU A 118 -1.70 -1.77 1.20
CA LEU A 118 -1.71 -1.09 -0.10
C LEU A 118 -0.27 -0.85 -0.58
N THR A 119 0.08 -1.42 -1.71
CA THR A 119 1.33 -1.11 -2.41
C THR A 119 1.00 -0.42 -3.73
N VAL A 120 1.64 0.70 -4.00
CA VAL A 120 1.52 1.42 -5.27
C VAL A 120 2.92 1.69 -5.80
N ASP A 121 3.27 1.03 -6.89
CA ASP A 121 4.51 1.25 -7.62
C ASP A 121 4.23 2.08 -8.87
N ARG A 122 5.08 3.06 -9.12
CA ARG A 122 4.99 3.93 -10.28
C ARG A 122 6.11 3.64 -11.26
N PHE A 123 5.75 3.48 -12.52
CA PHE A 123 6.63 3.31 -13.66
C PHE A 123 6.25 4.33 -14.74
N GLY A 124 6.84 5.53 -14.68
CA GLY A 124 6.50 6.62 -15.57
C GLY A 124 5.05 7.09 -15.41
N ASP A 125 4.22 6.80 -16.41
CA ASP A 125 2.79 7.11 -16.47
C ASP A 125 1.87 5.94 -16.06
N VAL A 126 2.46 4.84 -15.60
CA VAL A 126 1.76 3.63 -15.14
C VAL A 126 1.85 3.50 -13.62
N LEU A 127 0.72 3.20 -12.98
CA LEU A 127 0.67 2.75 -11.60
C LEU A 127 0.34 1.26 -11.55
N VAL A 128 1.14 0.50 -10.83
CA VAL A 128 0.86 -0.91 -10.52
C VAL A 128 0.49 -1.01 -9.06
N ILE A 129 -0.71 -1.53 -8.80
CA ILE A 129 -1.30 -1.55 -7.46
C ILE A 129 -1.51 -2.99 -7.00
N GLU A 130 -1.05 -3.28 -5.78
CA GLU A 130 -1.37 -4.50 -5.05
C GLU A 130 -2.11 -4.13 -3.76
N SER A 131 -3.24 -4.80 -3.49
CA SER A 131 -4.02 -4.62 -2.26
C SER A 131 -4.11 -5.96 -1.50
N LEU A 132 -3.53 -6.02 -0.30
CA LEU A 132 -3.43 -7.21 0.55
C LEU A 132 -4.19 -7.07 1.88
N CYS A 133 -5.08 -6.08 1.99
CA CYS A 133 -5.92 -5.87 3.16
C CYS A 133 -7.36 -5.60 2.73
N LEU A 134 -8.30 -6.41 3.20
CA LEU A 134 -9.70 -6.33 2.78
C LEU A 134 -10.31 -4.93 3.02
N GLY A 135 -10.00 -4.29 4.16
CA GLY A 135 -10.52 -2.96 4.46
C GLY A 135 -10.00 -1.89 3.49
N THR A 136 -8.74 -1.98 3.09
CA THR A 136 -8.15 -1.08 2.09
C THR A 136 -8.67 -1.39 0.69
N ASP A 137 -8.83 -2.67 0.37
CA ASP A 137 -9.37 -3.13 -0.93
C ASP A 137 -10.78 -2.60 -1.18
N ARG A 138 -11.64 -2.55 -0.15
CA ARG A 138 -12.99 -1.97 -0.23
C ARG A 138 -13.02 -0.47 -0.47
N LEU A 139 -11.91 0.22 -0.27
CA LEU A 139 -11.77 1.65 -0.51
C LEU A 139 -11.21 1.99 -1.89
N HIS A 140 -11.03 1.02 -2.78
CA HIS A 140 -10.39 1.22 -4.08
C HIS A 140 -11.05 2.33 -4.92
N ASP A 141 -12.39 2.43 -4.92
CA ASP A 141 -13.14 3.49 -5.64
C ASP A 141 -12.90 4.90 -5.10
N LEU A 142 -12.40 5.00 -3.88
CA LEU A 142 -11.98 6.26 -3.29
C LEU A 142 -10.48 6.50 -3.47
N LEU A 143 -9.65 5.47 -3.18
CA LEU A 143 -8.20 5.63 -3.10
C LEU A 143 -7.57 5.80 -4.49
N TYR A 144 -7.91 4.95 -5.47
CA TYR A 144 -7.23 4.94 -6.76
C TYR A 144 -7.48 6.22 -7.55
N PRO A 145 -8.71 6.71 -7.73
CA PRO A 145 -8.95 8.00 -8.38
C PRO A 145 -8.30 9.16 -7.65
N THR A 146 -8.25 9.10 -6.31
CA THR A 146 -7.62 10.16 -5.50
C THR A 146 -6.10 10.20 -5.72
N ILE A 147 -5.41 9.05 -5.82
CA ILE A 147 -3.98 8.99 -6.15
C ILE A 147 -3.73 9.64 -7.52
N VAL A 148 -4.52 9.25 -8.53
CA VAL A 148 -4.38 9.82 -9.89
C VAL A 148 -4.61 11.32 -9.87
N ARG A 149 -5.65 11.80 -9.20
CA ARG A 149 -5.96 13.23 -9.10
C ARG A 149 -4.81 14.00 -8.43
N ILE A 150 -4.29 13.52 -7.30
CA ILE A 150 -3.16 14.17 -6.62
C ILE A 150 -1.96 14.26 -7.56
N LEU A 151 -1.59 13.15 -8.22
CA LEU A 151 -0.44 13.12 -9.12
C LEU A 151 -0.63 14.07 -10.33
N ARG A 152 -1.82 14.12 -10.92
CA ARG A 152 -2.11 14.98 -12.07
C ARG A 152 -2.19 16.46 -11.69
N GLU A 153 -2.95 16.79 -10.65
CA GLU A 153 -3.27 18.19 -10.31
C GLU A 153 -2.19 18.88 -9.48
N GLU A 154 -1.59 18.16 -8.52
CA GLU A 154 -0.65 18.76 -7.57
C GLU A 154 0.81 18.59 -7.99
N TYR A 155 1.13 17.46 -8.70
CA TYR A 155 2.50 17.17 -9.16
C TYR A 155 2.67 17.28 -10.68
N HIS A 156 1.60 17.59 -11.43
CA HIS A 156 1.61 17.70 -12.89
C HIS A 156 2.14 16.45 -13.61
N GLN A 157 1.89 15.29 -13.00
CA GLN A 157 2.31 14.00 -13.53
C GLN A 157 1.21 13.40 -14.40
N ASN A 158 1.55 12.98 -15.62
CA ASN A 158 0.61 12.26 -16.45
C ASN A 158 0.53 10.80 -16.01
N ILE A 159 -0.63 10.36 -15.55
CA ILE A 159 -0.91 8.96 -15.23
C ILE A 159 -1.93 8.45 -16.24
N ARG A 160 -1.51 7.45 -17.04
CA ARG A 160 -2.28 6.90 -18.14
C ARG A 160 -2.96 5.58 -17.77
N VAL A 161 -2.31 4.75 -16.95
CA VAL A 161 -2.76 3.39 -16.65
C VAL A 161 -2.70 3.13 -15.15
N ILE A 162 -3.70 2.40 -14.64
CA ILE A 162 -3.60 1.65 -13.38
C ILE A 162 -3.77 0.17 -13.71
N TYR A 163 -2.77 -0.64 -13.35
CA TYR A 163 -2.82 -2.09 -13.45
C TYR A 163 -2.82 -2.73 -12.06
N LEU A 164 -3.77 -3.64 -11.81
CA LEU A 164 -3.92 -4.34 -10.53
C LEU A 164 -3.18 -5.67 -10.58
N ARG A 165 -2.23 -5.87 -9.65
CA ARG A 165 -1.48 -7.12 -9.43
C ARG A 165 -1.98 -7.81 -8.17
N ASN A 166 -3.25 -8.20 -8.17
CA ASN A 166 -3.93 -8.83 -7.05
C ASN A 166 -3.89 -10.37 -7.12
N ASP A 167 -2.83 -10.94 -7.71
CA ASP A 167 -2.61 -12.38 -7.87
C ASP A 167 -1.90 -13.04 -6.68
N SER A 168 -1.51 -12.28 -5.67
CA SER A 168 -0.87 -12.80 -4.46
C SER A 168 -1.76 -13.80 -3.71
N PRO A 169 -1.24 -15.00 -3.33
CA PRO A 169 -1.99 -15.97 -2.54
C PRO A 169 -2.35 -15.45 -1.14
N ILE A 170 -1.71 -14.39 -0.66
CA ILE A 170 -2.04 -13.73 0.62
C ILE A 170 -3.48 -13.20 0.61
N ARG A 171 -4.01 -12.77 -0.54
CA ARG A 171 -5.39 -12.31 -0.68
C ARG A 171 -6.41 -13.37 -0.24
N LYS A 172 -6.16 -14.63 -0.55
CA LYS A 172 -7.02 -15.75 -0.11
C LYS A 172 -7.03 -15.92 1.42
N LEU A 173 -5.92 -15.61 2.08
CA LEU A 173 -5.86 -15.64 3.56
C LEU A 173 -6.63 -14.48 4.20
N GLU A 174 -6.88 -13.42 3.45
CA GLU A 174 -7.71 -12.28 3.84
C GLU A 174 -9.17 -12.43 3.41
N GLY A 175 -9.55 -13.56 2.78
CA GLY A 175 -10.91 -13.79 2.26
C GLY A 175 -11.22 -13.00 0.98
N MET A 176 -10.19 -12.60 0.22
CA MET A 176 -10.32 -11.83 -1.01
C MET A 176 -10.07 -12.69 -2.25
N GLU A 177 -10.74 -12.36 -3.34
CA GLU A 177 -10.47 -12.96 -4.65
C GLU A 177 -9.10 -12.52 -5.19
N THR A 178 -8.49 -13.40 -5.99
CA THR A 178 -7.23 -13.12 -6.68
C THR A 178 -7.49 -12.82 -8.15
N GLY A 179 -6.71 -11.92 -8.74
CA GLY A 179 -6.80 -11.59 -10.16
C GLY A 179 -5.92 -10.40 -10.53
N CYS A 180 -5.63 -10.28 -11.83
CA CYS A 180 -4.92 -9.14 -12.39
C CYS A 180 -5.82 -8.46 -13.42
N GLY A 181 -5.60 -7.18 -13.68
CA GLY A 181 -6.32 -6.46 -14.73
C GLY A 181 -6.17 -4.95 -14.65
N PHE A 182 -6.68 -4.29 -15.68
CA PHE A 182 -6.73 -2.84 -15.72
C PHE A 182 -7.84 -2.31 -14.82
N TYR A 183 -7.56 -1.26 -14.07
CA TYR A 183 -8.58 -0.51 -13.37
C TYR A 183 -9.23 0.50 -14.32
N ALA A 184 -10.54 0.38 -14.52
CA ALA A 184 -11.32 1.29 -15.33
C ALA A 184 -11.62 2.57 -14.54
N GLY A 185 -11.05 3.70 -14.95
CA GLY A 185 -11.24 5.00 -14.32
C GLY A 185 -11.28 6.13 -15.35
N GLU A 186 -11.74 7.29 -14.92
CA GLU A 186 -11.82 8.47 -15.81
C GLU A 186 -10.44 8.88 -16.33
N GLY A 187 -10.31 8.94 -17.65
CA GLY A 187 -9.07 9.29 -18.33
C GLY A 187 -7.95 8.28 -18.16
N LEU A 188 -8.27 7.01 -17.83
CA LEU A 188 -7.33 5.89 -17.78
C LEU A 188 -7.59 4.94 -18.94
N GLU A 189 -6.50 4.39 -19.48
CA GLU A 189 -6.56 3.34 -20.48
C GLU A 189 -6.74 1.98 -19.82
N SER A 190 -7.54 1.13 -20.42
CA SER A 190 -7.87 -0.21 -19.93
C SER A 190 -7.44 -1.35 -20.86
N ASP A 191 -6.70 -1.01 -21.91
CA ASP A 191 -6.16 -1.98 -22.86
C ASP A 191 -4.84 -1.44 -23.44
N THR A 192 -3.73 -2.08 -23.08
CA THR A 192 -2.38 -1.74 -23.56
C THR A 192 -1.56 -3.02 -23.71
N ASP A 193 -0.39 -2.91 -24.34
CA ASP A 193 0.56 -4.02 -24.53
C ASP A 193 1.25 -4.46 -23.22
N GLY A 194 1.05 -3.72 -22.11
CA GLY A 194 1.66 -4.04 -20.83
C GLY A 194 3.08 -3.54 -20.65
N LEU A 195 3.58 -2.75 -21.59
CA LEU A 195 4.96 -2.25 -21.57
C LEU A 195 5.00 -0.75 -21.25
N THR A 196 6.03 -0.34 -20.55
CA THR A 196 6.35 1.08 -20.32
C THR A 196 7.86 1.27 -20.21
N GLU A 197 8.35 2.42 -20.61
CA GLU A 197 9.75 2.79 -20.47
C GLU A 197 9.97 3.61 -19.20
N ILE A 198 11.03 3.29 -18.46
CA ILE A 198 11.47 4.03 -17.29
C ILE A 198 12.93 4.46 -17.46
N CYS A 199 13.31 5.57 -16.80
CA CYS A 199 14.71 5.97 -16.69
C CYS A 199 15.17 5.84 -15.23
N GLU A 200 16.15 4.97 -14.99
CA GLU A 200 16.76 4.82 -13.67
C GLU A 200 18.29 5.04 -13.78
N ASN A 201 18.82 5.98 -13.00
CA ASN A 201 20.25 6.32 -13.01
C ASN A 201 20.79 6.69 -14.41
N GLY A 202 19.95 7.26 -15.27
CA GLY A 202 20.28 7.61 -16.65
C GLY A 202 20.34 6.42 -17.61
N ILE A 203 19.79 5.28 -17.23
CA ILE A 203 19.63 4.08 -18.08
C ILE A 203 18.14 3.87 -18.30
N PHE A 204 17.76 3.63 -19.56
CA PHE A 204 16.39 3.32 -19.92
C PHE A 204 16.15 1.82 -19.84
N TYR A 205 15.02 1.44 -19.26
CA TYR A 205 14.55 0.08 -19.14
C TYR A 205 13.12 -0.02 -19.66
N GLU A 206 12.83 -1.07 -20.39
CA GLU A 206 11.46 -1.46 -20.70
C GLU A 206 10.94 -2.35 -19.55
N VAL A 207 9.79 -1.99 -19.01
CA VAL A 207 9.15 -2.71 -17.89
C VAL A 207 7.85 -3.34 -18.39
N ASP A 208 7.77 -4.66 -18.30
CA ASP A 208 6.53 -5.42 -18.48
C ASP A 208 5.80 -5.47 -17.13
N TYR A 209 4.78 -4.60 -16.98
CA TYR A 209 4.02 -4.52 -15.74
C TYR A 209 2.88 -5.55 -15.66
N ILE A 210 2.59 -6.28 -16.76
CA ILE A 210 1.63 -7.38 -16.79
C ILE A 210 2.29 -8.69 -16.40
N ASN A 211 3.40 -9.07 -17.06
CA ASN A 211 4.02 -10.38 -16.91
C ASN A 211 5.33 -10.35 -16.12
N GLY A 212 5.90 -9.17 -15.87
CA GLY A 212 7.15 -9.01 -15.15
C GLY A 212 7.08 -9.47 -13.69
N GLN A 213 8.23 -9.73 -13.10
CA GLN A 213 8.32 -10.15 -11.70
C GLN A 213 7.86 -9.05 -10.74
N LYS A 214 7.28 -9.43 -9.60
CA LYS A 214 6.68 -8.51 -8.62
C LYS A 214 5.64 -7.62 -9.31
N THR A 215 5.82 -6.31 -9.23
CA THR A 215 4.98 -5.31 -9.92
C THR A 215 5.47 -4.96 -11.33
N GLY A 216 6.52 -5.62 -11.82
CA GLY A 216 7.14 -5.42 -13.13
C GLY A 216 8.65 -5.16 -13.08
N PHE A 217 9.14 -4.52 -12.02
CA PHE A 217 10.55 -4.16 -11.85
C PHE A 217 10.97 -4.12 -10.37
N PHE A 218 12.26 -4.39 -10.10
CA PHE A 218 12.82 -4.39 -8.75
C PHE A 218 13.27 -2.97 -8.34
N LEU A 219 12.33 -2.13 -7.92
CA LEU A 219 12.57 -0.74 -7.51
C LEU A 219 13.54 -0.62 -6.33
N ASP A 220 13.54 -1.61 -5.42
CA ASP A 220 14.41 -1.68 -4.24
C ASP A 220 15.90 -1.84 -4.58
N GLN A 221 16.23 -2.32 -5.79
CA GLN A 221 17.60 -2.54 -6.24
C GLN A 221 18.26 -1.33 -6.92
N LYS A 222 17.58 -0.21 -7.02
CA LYS A 222 18.06 1.00 -7.71
C LYS A 222 19.45 1.44 -7.29
N TYR A 223 19.68 1.56 -5.99
CA TYR A 223 20.95 2.00 -5.46
C TYR A 223 22.04 0.94 -5.62
N ASN A 224 21.69 -0.34 -5.54
CA ASN A 224 22.63 -1.45 -5.78
C ASN A 224 23.07 -1.48 -7.24
N ARG A 225 22.15 -1.31 -8.18
CA ARG A 225 22.47 -1.20 -9.62
C ARG A 225 23.40 -0.05 -9.89
N ASN A 226 23.16 1.13 -9.27
CA ASN A 226 24.04 2.28 -9.43
C ASN A 226 25.44 2.06 -8.81
N ALA A 227 25.53 1.39 -7.66
CA ALA A 227 26.80 1.12 -6.97
C ALA A 227 27.71 0.15 -7.75
N ILE A 228 27.16 -0.77 -8.55
CA ILE A 228 27.94 -1.69 -9.40
C ILE A 228 28.55 -0.96 -10.60
N ARG A 229 27.94 0.09 -11.11
CA ARG A 229 28.32 0.79 -12.34
C ARG A 229 29.81 1.17 -12.41
N PRO A 230 30.42 1.84 -11.41
CA PRO A 230 31.85 2.16 -11.46
C PRO A 230 32.75 0.93 -11.37
N ILE A 231 32.31 -0.13 -10.69
CA ILE A 231 33.07 -1.37 -10.51
C ILE A 231 33.09 -2.19 -11.81
N ALA A 232 31.97 -2.19 -12.56
CA ALA A 232 31.81 -2.94 -13.80
C ALA A 232 32.54 -2.33 -15.00
N LYS A 233 32.97 -1.06 -14.93
CA LYS A 233 33.59 -0.36 -16.05
C LYS A 233 34.84 -1.07 -16.55
N GLY A 234 34.83 -1.51 -17.83
CA GLY A 234 35.92 -2.22 -18.47
C GLY A 234 36.16 -3.65 -17.96
N LYS A 235 35.20 -4.22 -17.23
CA LYS A 235 35.25 -5.60 -16.70
C LYS A 235 34.33 -6.53 -17.48
N ARG A 236 34.63 -7.82 -17.41
CA ARG A 236 33.66 -8.88 -17.77
C ARG A 236 32.83 -9.15 -16.52
N VAL A 237 31.53 -9.06 -16.66
CA VAL A 237 30.58 -9.27 -15.56
C VAL A 237 29.80 -10.56 -15.87
N LEU A 238 29.61 -11.42 -14.87
CA LEU A 238 28.73 -12.57 -14.91
C LEU A 238 27.59 -12.30 -13.94
N ASP A 239 26.36 -12.29 -14.46
CA ASP A 239 25.13 -12.33 -13.68
C ASP A 239 24.67 -13.78 -13.61
N CYS A 240 24.41 -14.28 -12.41
CA CYS A 240 24.07 -15.69 -12.15
C CYS A 240 22.59 -15.92 -11.82
N PHE A 241 21.72 -14.88 -11.85
CA PHE A 241 20.33 -14.99 -11.42
C PHE A 241 19.37 -14.32 -12.39
#